data_1a1ba474f7d0f96f3c31deb80f68006e
#
_entry.id   1a1ba474f7d0f96f3c31deb80f68006e
#
_cell.length_a   1.000
_cell.length_b   1.000
_cell.length_c   1.000
_cell.angle_alpha   90.00
_cell.angle_beta   90.00
_cell.angle_gamma   90.00
#
_symmetry.space_group_name_H-M   'P 1'
#
loop_
_entity.id
_entity.type
_entity.pdbx_description
1 polymer ?
#
loop_
_entity_poly.entity_id
_entity_poly.type
_entity_poly.pdbx_seq_one_letter_code
_entity_poly.pdbx_strand_id
1 'polypeptide(L)'
;MKSRTCNSAVLLLKQEFLKKWIKCLHTYSNNFNKNTSILDRKKAIKLSADVAIASTRKPTTQWSRAVMANVVVSGDATNRILVEQVLGRKVDMTATSGLIMKMKCSKKILRRSLMARKRVVPGRRAMEASSIAKKLVKNRTRVLKRLVPGGEGMDEVSLIQETLDYIVSLRVQVDVMRRLAAQRLEEIQSV
;
A
#
# COMPACT_ATOMS: atom_id res chain seq x y z
N MET A 1 31.75 -0.16 -2.79
CA MET A 1 31.25 -1.34 -2.05
C MET A 1 29.78 -1.33 -1.63
N LYS A 2 28.99 -0.26 -1.86
CA LYS A 2 27.57 -0.15 -1.43
C LYS A 2 26.54 -0.91 -2.29
N SER A 3 26.85 -1.35 -3.51
CA SER A 3 25.87 -1.97 -4.41
C SER A 3 25.57 -3.45 -4.13
N ARG A 4 26.51 -4.20 -3.59
CA ARG A 4 26.34 -5.66 -3.31
C ARG A 4 25.41 -5.93 -2.13
N THR A 5 25.44 -5.12 -1.08
CA THR A 5 24.57 -5.29 0.10
C THR A 5 23.13 -4.94 -0.18
N CYS A 6 22.86 -3.95 -1.03
CA CYS A 6 21.51 -3.58 -1.43
C CYS A 6 20.82 -4.70 -2.24
N ASN A 7 21.54 -5.36 -3.13
CA ASN A 7 21.02 -6.47 -3.93
C ASN A 7 20.67 -7.69 -3.07
N SER A 8 21.45 -7.98 -2.03
CA SER A 8 21.19 -9.08 -1.10
C SER A 8 19.91 -8.85 -0.30
N ALA A 9 19.69 -7.64 0.22
CA ALA A 9 18.47 -7.31 0.97
C ALA A 9 17.20 -7.41 0.12
N VAL A 10 17.26 -6.95 -1.14
CA VAL A 10 16.15 -7.06 -2.08
C VAL A 10 15.87 -8.53 -2.44
N LEU A 11 16.92 -9.35 -2.59
CA LEU A 11 16.76 -10.78 -2.88
C LEU A 11 16.07 -11.52 -1.73
N LEU A 12 16.49 -11.25 -0.48
CA LEU A 12 15.84 -11.79 0.70
C LEU A 12 14.37 -11.38 0.79
N LEU A 13 14.07 -10.12 0.49
CA LEU A 13 12.70 -9.62 0.47
C LEU A 13 11.84 -10.36 -0.59
N LYS A 14 12.40 -10.63 -1.79
CA LYS A 14 11.72 -11.41 -2.83
C LYS A 14 11.41 -12.83 -2.36
N GLN A 15 12.36 -13.50 -1.73
CA GLN A 15 12.17 -14.86 -1.21
C GLN A 15 11.13 -14.93 -0.10
N GLU A 16 11.20 -14.02 0.87
CA GLU A 16 10.24 -13.92 1.96
C GLU A 16 8.82 -13.63 1.44
N PHE A 17 8.71 -12.68 0.52
CA PHE A 17 7.45 -12.37 -0.14
C PHE A 17 6.86 -13.60 -0.84
N LEU A 18 7.66 -14.28 -1.66
CA LEU A 18 7.20 -15.46 -2.41
C LEU A 18 6.69 -16.56 -1.47
N LYS A 19 7.45 -16.89 -0.41
CA LYS A 19 7.04 -17.90 0.59
C LYS A 19 5.69 -17.56 1.23
N LYS A 20 5.50 -16.30 1.64
CA LYS A 20 4.27 -15.84 2.28
C LYS A 20 3.12 -15.79 1.29
N TRP A 21 3.38 -15.33 0.06
CA TRP A 21 2.35 -15.25 -0.96
C TRP A 21 1.81 -16.61 -1.38
N ILE A 22 2.67 -17.62 -1.52
CA ILE A 22 2.25 -19.01 -1.78
C ILE A 22 1.31 -19.50 -0.67
N LYS A 23 1.63 -19.25 0.61
CA LYS A 23 0.74 -19.60 1.73
C LYS A 23 -0.61 -18.90 1.61
N CYS A 24 -0.62 -17.60 1.28
CA CYS A 24 -1.86 -16.85 1.07
C CYS A 24 -2.70 -17.43 -0.07
N LEU A 25 -2.08 -17.78 -1.20
CA LEU A 25 -2.76 -18.37 -2.34
C LEU A 25 -3.35 -19.75 -2.01
N HIS A 26 -2.64 -20.58 -1.25
CA HIS A 26 -3.16 -21.86 -0.75
C HIS A 26 -4.42 -21.67 0.09
N THR A 27 -4.42 -20.71 1.01
CA THR A 27 -5.60 -20.40 1.84
C THR A 27 -6.79 -20.00 1.00
N TYR A 28 -6.56 -19.16 -0.02
CA TYR A 28 -7.63 -18.79 -0.95
C TYR A 28 -8.10 -19.97 -1.80
N SER A 29 -7.18 -20.77 -2.33
CA SER A 29 -7.52 -21.92 -3.17
C SER A 29 -8.44 -22.90 -2.45
N ASN A 30 -8.21 -23.14 -1.17
CA ASN A 30 -9.03 -24.03 -0.35
C ASN A 30 -10.44 -23.48 -0.06
N ASN A 31 -10.58 -22.15 -0.11
CA ASN A 31 -11.86 -21.46 0.15
C ASN A 31 -12.63 -21.08 -1.12
N PHE A 32 -12.03 -21.24 -2.31
CA PHE A 32 -12.70 -20.94 -3.57
C PHE A 32 -13.58 -22.09 -4.04
N ASN A 33 -14.88 -21.86 -4.10
CA ASN A 33 -15.80 -22.70 -4.85
C ASN A 33 -15.54 -22.61 -6.35
N LYS A 34 -15.81 -23.70 -7.09
CA LYS A 34 -15.62 -23.78 -8.55
C LYS A 34 -16.35 -22.67 -9.33
N ASN A 35 -17.35 -22.03 -8.73
CA ASN A 35 -18.19 -21.00 -9.36
C ASN A 35 -17.70 -19.55 -9.10
N THR A 36 -16.48 -19.34 -8.60
CA THR A 36 -15.98 -18.01 -8.31
C THR A 36 -15.70 -17.24 -9.60
N SER A 37 -16.21 -15.99 -9.69
CA SER A 37 -15.98 -15.09 -10.82
C SER A 37 -14.49 -14.84 -11.08
N ILE A 38 -14.11 -14.64 -12.34
CA ILE A 38 -12.74 -14.24 -12.72
C ILE A 38 -12.33 -12.93 -12.03
N LEU A 39 -13.27 -12.00 -11.87
CA LEU A 39 -13.02 -10.73 -11.17
C LEU A 39 -12.71 -10.94 -9.69
N ASP A 40 -13.41 -11.85 -9.03
CA ASP A 40 -13.17 -12.14 -7.61
C ASP A 40 -11.86 -12.89 -7.41
N ARG A 41 -11.49 -13.78 -8.34
CA ARG A 41 -10.16 -14.42 -8.35
C ARG A 41 -9.05 -13.38 -8.50
N LYS A 42 -9.20 -12.40 -9.41
CA LYS A 42 -8.23 -11.31 -9.58
C LYS A 42 -8.10 -10.47 -8.31
N LYS A 43 -9.21 -10.11 -7.66
CA LYS A 43 -9.21 -9.37 -6.39
C LYS A 43 -8.50 -10.15 -5.30
N ALA A 44 -8.77 -11.45 -5.19
CA ALA A 44 -8.16 -12.32 -4.20
C ALA A 44 -6.64 -12.48 -4.40
N ILE A 45 -6.20 -12.68 -5.65
CA ILE A 45 -4.76 -12.73 -5.98
C ILE A 45 -4.07 -11.42 -5.60
N LYS A 46 -4.67 -10.27 -5.94
CA LYS A 46 -4.13 -8.97 -5.57
C LYS A 46 -4.06 -8.81 -4.05
N LEU A 47 -5.15 -9.10 -3.36
CA LEU A 47 -5.22 -8.94 -1.91
C LEU A 47 -4.23 -9.88 -1.19
N SER A 48 -4.09 -11.12 -1.65
CA SER A 48 -3.10 -12.06 -1.11
C SER A 48 -1.67 -11.55 -1.27
N ALA A 49 -1.35 -10.93 -2.40
CA ALA A 49 -0.05 -10.33 -2.64
C ALA A 49 0.18 -9.08 -1.76
N ASP A 50 -0.83 -8.22 -1.60
CA ASP A 50 -0.74 -7.03 -0.75
C ASP A 50 -0.54 -7.42 0.72
N VAL A 51 -1.24 -8.44 1.22
CA VAL A 51 -1.06 -8.97 2.59
C VAL A 51 0.32 -9.61 2.74
N ALA A 52 0.74 -10.44 1.78
CA ALA A 52 2.04 -11.09 1.83
C ALA A 52 3.19 -10.08 1.88
N ILE A 53 3.18 -9.05 1.03
CA ILE A 53 4.25 -8.03 1.01
C ILE A 53 4.22 -7.16 2.26
N ALA A 54 3.04 -6.77 2.75
CA ALA A 54 2.91 -6.01 3.99
C ALA A 54 3.45 -6.79 5.20
N SER A 55 3.23 -8.11 5.24
CA SER A 55 3.72 -8.98 6.31
C SER A 55 5.24 -9.17 6.30
N THR A 56 5.91 -9.02 5.14
CA THR A 56 7.39 -9.15 5.06
C THR A 56 8.09 -7.98 5.73
N ARG A 57 7.46 -6.81 5.77
CA ARG A 57 8.03 -5.59 6.38
C ARG A 57 7.94 -5.56 7.90
N LYS A 58 7.29 -6.56 8.53
CA LYS A 58 6.97 -6.53 9.95
C LYS A 58 6.09 -5.30 10.29
N PRO A 59 5.57 -5.13 11.48
CA PRO A 59 4.73 -3.97 11.83
C PRO A 59 5.55 -2.66 12.04
N THR A 60 6.71 -2.53 11.39
CA THR A 60 7.60 -1.38 11.55
C THR A 60 7.15 -0.18 10.72
N THR A 61 6.61 -0.42 9.52
CA THR A 61 6.18 0.65 8.61
C THR A 61 4.69 0.98 8.80
N GLN A 62 4.34 2.25 8.62
CA GLN A 62 2.94 2.69 8.76
C GLN A 62 2.08 2.17 7.62
N TRP A 63 2.63 2.15 6.38
CA TRP A 63 1.91 1.65 5.23
C TRP A 63 1.55 0.16 5.37
N SER A 64 2.45 -0.69 5.90
CA SER A 64 2.17 -2.12 6.08
C SER A 64 1.04 -2.36 7.10
N ARG A 65 1.06 -1.61 8.20
CA ARG A 65 -0.03 -1.65 9.20
C ARG A 65 -1.36 -1.19 8.62
N ALA A 66 -1.34 -0.12 7.80
CA ALA A 66 -2.54 0.38 7.17
C ALA A 66 -3.14 -0.62 6.16
N VAL A 67 -2.30 -1.30 5.36
CA VAL A 67 -2.74 -2.37 4.45
C VAL A 67 -3.41 -3.49 5.24
N MET A 68 -2.76 -3.98 6.31
CA MET A 68 -3.31 -5.04 7.15
C MET A 68 -4.64 -4.64 7.82
N ALA A 69 -4.71 -3.42 8.35
CA ALA A 69 -5.92 -2.90 8.97
C ALA A 69 -7.08 -2.81 7.96
N ASN A 70 -6.82 -2.33 6.74
CA ASN A 70 -7.84 -2.23 5.69
C ASN A 70 -8.41 -3.60 5.31
N VAL A 71 -7.56 -4.63 5.26
CA VAL A 71 -8.00 -6.00 4.97
C VAL A 71 -8.89 -6.57 6.06
N VAL A 72 -8.57 -6.32 7.32
CA VAL A 72 -9.38 -6.76 8.47
C VAL A 72 -10.73 -6.03 8.50
N VAL A 73 -10.74 -4.73 8.18
CA VAL A 73 -11.95 -3.88 8.18
C VAL A 73 -12.91 -4.23 7.04
N SER A 74 -12.43 -4.76 5.94
CA SER A 74 -13.29 -5.16 4.80
C SER A 74 -14.33 -6.22 5.13
N GLY A 75 -14.29 -6.80 6.36
CA GLY A 75 -15.37 -7.59 6.96
C GLY A 75 -15.51 -9.01 6.43
N ASP A 76 -14.72 -9.40 5.45
CA ASP A 76 -14.73 -10.74 4.87
C ASP A 76 -13.99 -11.71 5.79
N ALA A 77 -14.67 -12.78 6.21
CA ALA A 77 -14.10 -13.82 7.09
C ALA A 77 -12.84 -14.44 6.50
N THR A 78 -12.81 -14.68 5.18
CA THR A 78 -11.66 -15.23 4.47
C THR A 78 -10.43 -14.32 4.58
N ASN A 79 -10.63 -13.01 4.47
CA ASN A 79 -9.56 -12.02 4.58
C ASN A 79 -8.96 -11.98 5.98
N ARG A 80 -9.78 -12.17 7.02
CA ARG A 80 -9.31 -12.24 8.42
C ARG A 80 -8.46 -13.48 8.66
N ILE A 81 -8.93 -14.65 8.23
CA ILE A 81 -8.20 -15.92 8.32
C ILE A 81 -6.84 -15.78 7.64
N LEU A 82 -6.79 -15.14 6.48
CA LEU A 82 -5.57 -14.91 5.72
C LEU A 82 -4.55 -14.07 6.51
N VAL A 83 -5.00 -12.97 7.12
CA VAL A 83 -4.13 -12.10 7.93
C VAL A 83 -3.63 -12.85 9.17
N GLU A 84 -4.49 -13.59 9.86
CA GLU A 84 -4.13 -14.39 11.03
C GLU A 84 -3.10 -15.48 10.68
N GLN A 85 -3.29 -16.17 9.56
CA GLN A 85 -2.39 -17.22 9.12
C GLN A 85 -1.00 -16.68 8.72
N VAL A 86 -0.95 -15.50 8.10
CA VAL A 86 0.31 -14.88 7.68
C VAL A 86 1.05 -14.26 8.86
N LEU A 87 0.33 -13.68 9.82
CA LEU A 87 0.90 -13.10 11.02
C LEU A 87 1.26 -14.15 12.08
N GLY A 88 0.69 -15.37 11.98
CA GLY A 88 0.88 -16.43 12.96
C GLY A 88 0.26 -16.14 14.32
N ARG A 89 -0.67 -15.17 14.40
CA ARG A 89 -1.37 -14.78 15.63
C ARG A 89 -2.80 -14.31 15.31
N LYS A 90 -3.71 -14.50 16.26
CA LYS A 90 -5.06 -13.92 16.18
C LYS A 90 -4.98 -12.40 16.16
N VAL A 91 -5.79 -11.78 15.32
CA VAL A 91 -5.88 -10.32 15.22
C VAL A 91 -6.90 -9.83 16.24
N ASP A 92 -6.43 -9.21 17.31
CA ASP A 92 -7.29 -8.56 18.30
C ASP A 92 -7.98 -7.35 17.69
N MET A 93 -9.31 -7.40 17.63
CA MET A 93 -10.15 -6.32 17.08
C MET A 93 -10.05 -5.02 17.89
N THR A 94 -9.69 -5.10 19.16
CA THR A 94 -9.51 -3.92 20.03
C THR A 94 -8.30 -3.08 19.63
N ALA A 95 -7.19 -3.72 19.24
CA ALA A 95 -5.98 -3.03 18.78
C ALA A 95 -6.17 -2.37 17.41
N THR A 96 -6.98 -2.98 16.52
CA THR A 96 -7.32 -2.42 15.21
C THR A 96 -8.33 -1.27 15.30
N SER A 97 -9.23 -1.29 16.28
CA SER A 97 -10.22 -0.22 16.49
C SER A 97 -9.56 1.14 16.78
N GLY A 98 -8.47 1.15 17.54
CA GLY A 98 -7.71 2.39 17.82
C GLY A 98 -7.00 2.97 16.59
N LEU A 99 -6.57 2.12 15.65
CA LEU A 99 -5.97 2.56 14.38
C LEU A 99 -7.04 3.05 13.39
N ILE A 100 -8.22 2.43 13.39
CA ILE A 100 -9.35 2.80 12.54
C ILE A 100 -9.96 4.13 12.97
N MET A 101 -10.04 4.42 14.27
CA MET A 101 -10.52 5.71 14.76
C MET A 101 -9.64 6.87 14.32
N LYS A 102 -8.33 6.68 14.21
CA LYS A 102 -7.42 7.69 13.64
C LYS A 102 -7.58 7.87 12.13
N MET A 103 -8.06 6.86 11.40
CA MET A 103 -8.30 6.94 9.94
C MET A 103 -9.64 7.59 9.60
N LYS A 104 -10.60 7.64 10.52
CA LYS A 104 -11.81 8.46 10.38
C LYS A 104 -11.51 9.92 10.72
N CYS A 105 -10.45 10.46 10.15
CA CYS A 105 -10.19 11.88 10.21
C CYS A 105 -11.34 12.57 9.47
N SER A 106 -12.17 13.25 10.26
CA SER A 106 -13.32 14.03 9.86
C SER A 106 -13.07 14.71 8.51
N LYS A 107 -13.93 14.45 7.54
CA LYS A 107 -14.12 15.31 6.37
C LYS A 107 -14.48 16.69 6.91
N LYS A 108 -13.48 17.50 7.25
CA LYS A 108 -13.69 18.94 7.44
C LYS A 108 -14.26 19.43 6.12
N ILE A 109 -15.54 19.67 6.11
CA ILE A 109 -16.24 20.39 5.06
C ILE A 109 -15.56 21.78 5.05
N LEU A 110 -14.60 21.94 4.16
CA LEU A 110 -14.05 23.25 3.85
C LEU A 110 -15.19 24.07 3.25
N ARG A 111 -15.89 24.83 4.09
CA ARG A 111 -16.75 25.92 3.63
C ARG A 111 -15.87 26.74 2.69
N ARG A 112 -16.22 26.76 1.41
CA ARG A 112 -15.65 27.67 0.43
C ARG A 112 -15.90 29.08 0.97
N SER A 113 -14.88 29.66 1.59
CA SER A 113 -14.82 31.08 1.81
C SER A 113 -14.85 31.72 0.42
N LEU A 114 -15.90 32.49 0.14
CA LEU A 114 -16.01 33.31 -1.05
C LEU A 114 -14.83 34.29 -1.04
N MET A 115 -13.87 34.02 -1.91
CA MET A 115 -12.66 34.80 -2.05
C MET A 115 -13.03 36.20 -2.57
N ALA A 116 -12.87 37.15 -1.70
CA ALA A 116 -12.78 38.56 -2.12
C ALA A 116 -11.70 38.71 -3.22
N ARG A 117 -12.10 39.18 -4.37
CA ARG A 117 -11.20 39.53 -5.49
C ARG A 117 -10.17 40.54 -5.02
N LYS A 118 -8.96 40.07 -4.69
CA LYS A 118 -7.82 40.96 -4.45
C LYS A 118 -7.39 41.59 -5.77
N ARG A 119 -7.51 42.90 -5.86
CA ARG A 119 -6.94 43.73 -6.95
C ARG A 119 -5.43 43.44 -7.04
N VAL A 120 -4.99 43.12 -8.24
CA VAL A 120 -3.58 42.87 -8.57
C VAL A 120 -2.84 44.17 -8.57
N VAL A 121 -1.86 44.37 -7.68
CA VAL A 121 -0.93 45.48 -7.67
C VAL A 121 0.33 45.04 -8.42
N PRO A 122 0.81 45.79 -9.44
CA PRO A 122 1.99 45.41 -10.20
C PRO A 122 3.27 45.66 -9.36
N GLY A 123 3.99 44.60 -9.02
CA GLY A 123 5.25 44.67 -8.25
C GLY A 123 5.65 43.34 -7.59
N ARG A 124 4.89 42.25 -7.75
CA ARG A 124 5.00 41.01 -6.94
C ARG A 124 5.50 39.75 -7.65
N ARG A 125 6.14 39.83 -8.82
CA ARG A 125 6.48 38.61 -9.61
C ARG A 125 7.35 37.57 -8.86
N ALA A 126 8.30 38.00 -8.04
CA ALA A 126 9.16 37.10 -7.28
C ALA A 126 8.42 36.43 -6.11
N MET A 127 7.50 37.08 -5.43
CA MET A 127 6.64 36.51 -4.39
C MET A 127 5.61 35.53 -4.99
N GLU A 128 5.17 35.76 -6.21
CA GLU A 128 4.25 34.84 -6.91
C GLU A 128 4.90 33.51 -7.26
N ALA A 129 6.15 33.51 -7.75
CA ALA A 129 6.87 32.28 -8.09
C ALA A 129 7.04 31.36 -6.87
N SER A 130 7.43 31.91 -5.71
CA SER A 130 7.55 31.15 -4.46
C SER A 130 6.20 30.62 -3.97
N SER A 131 5.13 31.40 -4.09
CA SER A 131 3.80 30.98 -3.68
C SER A 131 3.24 29.88 -4.60
N ILE A 132 3.50 29.96 -5.90
CA ILE A 132 3.15 28.92 -6.88
C ILE A 132 3.90 27.63 -6.58
N ALA A 133 5.23 27.70 -6.35
CA ALA A 133 6.03 26.54 -6.00
C ALA A 133 5.52 25.84 -4.73
N LYS A 134 5.26 26.60 -3.66
CA LYS A 134 4.67 26.07 -2.41
C LYS A 134 3.32 25.40 -2.65
N LYS A 135 2.45 25.99 -3.48
CA LYS A 135 1.15 25.40 -3.83
C LYS A 135 1.29 24.10 -4.60
N LEU A 136 2.23 24.03 -5.55
CA LEU A 136 2.52 22.81 -6.32
C LEU A 136 3.04 21.68 -5.42
N VAL A 137 4.02 21.98 -4.56
CA VAL A 137 4.54 21.01 -3.58
C VAL A 137 3.40 20.50 -2.70
N LYS A 138 2.62 21.38 -2.11
CA LYS A 138 1.48 21.00 -1.26
C LYS A 138 0.45 20.11 -1.98
N ASN A 139 0.17 20.40 -3.25
CA ASN A 139 -0.74 19.58 -4.04
C ASN A 139 -0.15 18.19 -4.33
N ARG A 140 1.12 18.11 -4.69
CA ARG A 140 1.82 16.84 -4.91
C ARG A 140 1.91 15.99 -3.63
N THR A 141 2.23 16.61 -2.50
CA THR A 141 2.21 15.95 -1.18
C THR A 141 0.82 15.41 -0.85
N ARG A 142 -0.24 16.17 -1.15
CA ARG A 142 -1.62 15.71 -0.93
C ARG A 142 -1.97 14.48 -1.79
N VAL A 143 -1.54 14.47 -3.05
CA VAL A 143 -1.72 13.30 -3.92
C VAL A 143 -0.95 12.10 -3.38
N LEU A 144 0.31 12.29 -2.99
CA LEU A 144 1.15 11.25 -2.43
C LEU A 144 0.55 10.64 -1.14
N LYS A 145 0.02 11.46 -0.26
CA LYS A 145 -0.69 11.01 0.96
C LYS A 145 -1.87 10.09 0.69
N ARG A 146 -2.54 10.25 -0.45
CA ARG A 146 -3.64 9.37 -0.87
C ARG A 146 -3.18 8.06 -1.50
N LEU A 147 -2.01 8.07 -2.14
CA LEU A 147 -1.45 6.89 -2.81
C LEU A 147 -0.82 5.91 -1.83
N VAL A 148 -0.18 6.41 -0.77
CA VAL A 148 0.46 5.56 0.25
C VAL A 148 -0.58 5.16 1.31
N PRO A 149 -0.77 3.87 1.57
CA PRO A 149 -1.68 3.40 2.60
C PRO A 149 -1.33 4.02 3.96
N GLY A 150 -2.32 4.64 4.63
CA GLY A 150 -2.10 5.33 5.90
C GLY A 150 -1.39 6.69 5.80
N GLY A 151 -1.11 7.20 4.59
CA GLY A 151 -0.37 8.45 4.37
C GLY A 151 -1.07 9.72 4.82
N GLU A 152 -2.40 9.70 5.01
CA GLU A 152 -3.18 10.89 5.35
C GLU A 152 -2.77 11.54 6.68
N GLY A 153 -2.38 10.73 7.66
CA GLY A 153 -1.98 11.18 8.99
C GLY A 153 -0.47 11.42 9.17
N MET A 154 0.33 11.24 8.11
CA MET A 154 1.79 11.36 8.20
C MET A 154 2.25 12.80 8.02
N ASP A 155 3.35 13.16 8.72
CA ASP A 155 4.14 14.36 8.41
C ASP A 155 4.88 14.19 7.07
N GLU A 156 5.45 15.25 6.53
CA GLU A 156 6.05 15.24 5.19
C GLU A 156 7.31 14.37 5.11
N VAL A 157 8.14 14.35 6.16
CA VAL A 157 9.39 13.58 6.20
C VAL A 157 9.08 12.08 6.30
N SER A 158 8.22 11.69 7.23
CA SER A 158 7.75 10.29 7.38
C SER A 158 7.07 9.80 6.11
N LEU A 159 6.26 10.64 5.47
CA LEU A 159 5.61 10.30 4.21
C LEU A 159 6.61 9.94 3.11
N ILE A 160 7.71 10.69 2.98
CA ILE A 160 8.74 10.41 1.98
C ILE A 160 9.43 9.06 2.29
N GLN A 161 9.80 8.81 3.55
CA GLN A 161 10.44 7.56 3.96
C GLN A 161 9.53 6.36 3.71
N GLU A 162 8.27 6.43 4.14
CA GLU A 162 7.26 5.39 3.93
C GLU A 162 6.98 5.16 2.43
N THR A 163 6.94 6.24 1.64
CA THR A 163 6.77 6.15 0.18
C THR A 163 7.91 5.39 -0.49
N LEU A 164 9.15 5.70 -0.13
CA LEU A 164 10.33 5.03 -0.70
C LEU A 164 10.32 3.53 -0.36
N ASP A 165 10.01 3.17 0.87
CA ASP A 165 9.89 1.78 1.29
C ASP A 165 8.73 1.07 0.56
N TYR A 166 7.59 1.73 0.42
CA TYR A 166 6.44 1.21 -0.30
C TYR A 166 6.73 0.97 -1.79
N ILE A 167 7.45 1.89 -2.46
CA ILE A 167 7.88 1.72 -3.85
C ILE A 167 8.79 0.50 -4.01
N VAL A 168 9.76 0.30 -3.12
CA VAL A 168 10.63 -0.89 -3.15
C VAL A 168 9.81 -2.16 -2.99
N SER A 169 8.86 -2.17 -2.09
CA SER A 169 7.97 -3.29 -1.82
C SER A 169 7.09 -3.62 -3.04
N LEU A 170 6.47 -2.62 -3.67
CA LEU A 170 5.68 -2.80 -4.89
C LEU A 170 6.53 -3.31 -6.07
N ARG A 171 7.76 -2.84 -6.22
CA ARG A 171 8.68 -3.36 -7.25
C ARG A 171 8.99 -4.83 -7.05
N VAL A 172 9.26 -5.24 -5.81
CA VAL A 172 9.49 -6.65 -5.48
C VAL A 172 8.26 -7.50 -5.80
N GLN A 173 7.08 -7.03 -5.43
CA GLN A 173 5.81 -7.70 -5.74
C GLN A 173 5.63 -7.91 -7.24
N VAL A 174 5.78 -6.86 -8.04
CA VAL A 174 5.63 -6.92 -9.51
C VAL A 174 6.69 -7.82 -10.14
N ASP A 175 7.94 -7.74 -9.71
CA ASP A 175 9.03 -8.58 -10.22
C ASP A 175 8.76 -10.07 -10.02
N VAL A 176 8.33 -10.46 -8.82
CA VAL A 176 8.04 -11.87 -8.50
C VAL A 176 6.82 -12.35 -9.30
N MET A 177 5.76 -11.55 -9.35
CA MET A 177 4.54 -11.90 -10.10
C MET A 177 4.81 -12.07 -11.60
N ARG A 178 5.61 -11.17 -12.20
CA ARG A 178 6.02 -11.26 -13.61
C ARG A 178 6.81 -12.53 -13.91
N ARG A 179 7.75 -12.89 -13.04
CA ARG A 179 8.55 -14.12 -13.22
C ARG A 179 7.68 -15.38 -13.17
N LEU A 180 6.76 -15.46 -12.22
CA LEU A 180 5.84 -16.59 -12.14
C LEU A 180 4.91 -16.67 -13.34
N ALA A 181 4.41 -15.54 -13.83
CA ALA A 181 3.59 -15.50 -15.03
C ALA A 181 4.37 -15.93 -16.28
N ALA A 182 5.62 -15.52 -16.45
CA ALA A 182 6.48 -15.90 -17.57
C ALA A 182 6.79 -17.41 -17.56
N GLN A 183 7.15 -17.97 -16.40
CA GLN A 183 7.41 -19.41 -16.27
C GLN A 183 6.20 -20.26 -16.65
N ARG A 184 4.99 -19.84 -16.27
CA ARG A 184 3.76 -20.54 -16.65
C ARG A 184 3.47 -20.49 -18.16
N LEU A 185 3.79 -19.39 -18.81
CA LEU A 185 3.62 -19.30 -20.26
C LEU A 185 4.60 -20.20 -21.02
N GLU A 186 5.84 -20.30 -20.56
CA GLU A 186 6.85 -21.22 -21.13
C GLU A 186 6.44 -22.69 -20.97
N GLU A 187 5.94 -23.10 -19.79
CA GLU A 187 5.42 -24.44 -19.54
C GLU A 187 4.25 -24.81 -20.49
N ILE A 188 3.34 -23.86 -20.78
CA ILE A 188 2.19 -24.10 -21.67
C ILE A 188 2.62 -24.22 -23.15
N GLN A 189 3.69 -23.51 -23.57
CA GLN A 189 4.18 -23.55 -24.94
C GLN A 189 5.08 -24.77 -25.22
N SER A 190 5.56 -25.46 -24.19
CA SER A 190 6.40 -26.63 -24.31
C SER A 190 5.63 -27.96 -24.35
N VAL A 191 4.29 -27.92 -24.21
CA VAL A 191 3.38 -29.07 -24.30
C VAL A 191 2.69 -29.10 -25.66
#